data_19accf4ab4ebabd4bae02a70153364c9
#
_entry.id   19accf4ab4ebabd4bae02a70153364c9
#
_cell.length_a   1.000
_cell.length_b   1.000
_cell.length_c   1.000
_cell.angle_alpha   90.00
_cell.angle_beta   90.00
_cell.angle_gamma   90.00
#
_symmetry.space_group_name_H-M   'P 1'
#
loop_
_entity.id
_entity.type
_entity.pdbx_description
1 polymer ?
#
loop_
_entity_poly.entity_id
_entity_poly.type
_entity_poly.pdbx_seq_one_letter_code
_entity_poly.pdbx_strand_id
1 'polypeptide(L)'
;MKNEKRKTKDAKWKRAIARVLILHFAFLVFHFSLQPAFAAEEPVAPQTEAAIDRGLKYLADKQEKEGTWHTNLGPSSAVTSLAAMAFLARGHVPGQGPYGDKINLAIDYVVAHQMPNGLLSASNGTMYDHGVSTVMLCEAFGMVDETRKPRLEAAIAKAAKVILDAQKIPQGPHQGGWRYQINSADADISVTGWQLMALRGAANCGAAVPKDALEKGVAYIRRLAVKEGGFGYQGGGGPNRARTGTGILSLEMLGQHTPKEPHLPEALAGGEYLLKNPLTNPGDEFYYYSVYYGSQAANQLGGKYWDGIYPKIRETLLGRQRQDGSWPDGPSAEQSAGPAYSTSMAVLALCVPYRYLPLYQK
;
A
#
# COMPACT_ATOMS: atom_id res chain seq x y z
N MET A 1 45.25 58.93 20.06
CA MET A 1 44.75 58.71 18.70
C MET A 1 44.71 57.26 18.23
N LYS A 2 45.63 56.33 18.51
CA LYS A 2 45.56 54.90 18.08
C LYS A 2 44.52 54.10 18.80
N ASN A 3 44.15 54.34 20.05
CA ASN A 3 43.21 53.59 20.83
C ASN A 3 41.68 53.85 20.47
N GLU A 4 41.39 55.06 20.01
CA GLU A 4 39.99 55.38 19.61
C GLU A 4 39.62 54.79 18.26
N LYS A 5 40.59 54.74 17.30
CA LYS A 5 40.34 54.07 16.00
C LYS A 5 40.13 52.57 16.13
N ARG A 6 40.66 51.94 17.18
CA ARG A 6 40.46 50.50 17.44
C ARG A 6 39.07 50.22 18.01
N LYS A 7 38.60 51.06 18.98
CA LYS A 7 37.26 50.96 19.57
C LYS A 7 36.12 51.18 18.53
N THR A 8 36.31 52.09 17.59
CA THR A 8 35.35 52.38 16.53
C THR A 8 35.28 51.26 15.46
N LYS A 9 36.41 50.59 15.17
CA LYS A 9 36.44 49.41 14.29
C LYS A 9 35.73 48.20 14.92
N ASP A 10 35.96 47.93 16.21
CA ASP A 10 35.31 46.83 16.93
C ASP A 10 33.80 47.06 17.09
N ALA A 11 33.38 48.30 17.29
CA ALA A 11 31.92 48.63 17.34
C ALA A 11 31.24 48.47 15.97
N LYS A 12 31.93 48.82 14.87
CA LYS A 12 31.38 48.59 13.51
C LYS A 12 31.31 47.10 13.16
N TRP A 13 32.30 46.31 13.55
CA TRP A 13 32.33 44.87 13.33
C TRP A 13 31.24 44.15 14.11
N LYS A 14 31.03 44.49 15.39
CA LYS A 14 29.93 43.93 16.21
C LYS A 14 28.55 44.27 15.65
N ARG A 15 28.34 45.47 15.12
CA ARG A 15 27.09 45.86 14.44
C ARG A 15 26.86 45.11 13.10
N ALA A 16 27.92 44.85 12.36
CA ALA A 16 27.84 44.05 11.12
C ALA A 16 27.48 42.61 11.41
N ILE A 17 28.10 41.98 12.41
CA ILE A 17 27.78 40.60 12.84
C ILE A 17 26.32 40.51 13.36
N ALA A 18 25.89 41.49 14.18
CA ALA A 18 24.51 41.51 14.67
C ALA A 18 23.47 41.63 13.53
N ARG A 19 23.75 42.43 12.48
CA ARG A 19 22.90 42.55 11.30
C ARG A 19 22.84 41.25 10.49
N VAL A 20 23.96 40.55 10.32
CA VAL A 20 24.02 39.25 9.62
C VAL A 20 23.27 38.20 10.40
N LEU A 21 23.39 38.15 11.74
CA LEU A 21 22.66 37.22 12.59
C LEU A 21 21.14 37.49 12.58
N ILE A 22 20.73 38.76 12.60
CA ILE A 22 19.32 39.15 12.50
C ILE A 22 18.73 38.76 11.12
N LEU A 23 19.48 38.97 10.03
CA LEU A 23 19.07 38.57 8.68
C LEU A 23 18.98 37.06 8.54
N HIS A 24 19.93 36.29 9.11
CA HIS A 24 19.87 34.83 9.13
C HIS A 24 18.69 34.30 9.97
N PHE A 25 18.43 34.90 11.12
CA PHE A 25 17.29 34.52 11.95
C PHE A 25 15.96 34.88 11.29
N ALA A 26 15.85 36.05 10.66
CA ALA A 26 14.67 36.42 9.87
C ALA A 26 14.47 35.50 8.67
N PHE A 27 15.55 35.09 7.99
CA PHE A 27 15.48 34.11 6.87
C PHE A 27 15.06 32.72 7.35
N LEU A 28 15.55 32.25 8.50
CA LEU A 28 15.13 30.99 9.13
C LEU A 28 13.67 31.04 9.56
N VAL A 29 13.21 32.13 10.17
CA VAL A 29 11.82 32.30 10.59
C VAL A 29 10.90 32.39 9.35
N PHE A 30 11.32 33.05 8.27
CA PHE A 30 10.55 33.16 7.04
C PHE A 30 10.47 31.83 6.28
N HIS A 31 11.53 31.01 6.30
CA HIS A 31 11.50 29.66 5.73
C HIS A 31 10.63 28.69 6.54
N PHE A 32 10.58 28.85 7.86
CA PHE A 32 9.68 28.04 8.70
C PHE A 32 8.20 28.44 8.52
N SER A 33 7.92 29.71 8.15
CA SER A 33 6.55 30.19 7.92
C SER A 33 6.00 29.89 6.53
N LEU A 34 6.84 29.38 5.60
CA LEU A 34 6.45 29.01 4.23
C LEU A 34 6.36 27.48 4.03
N GLN A 35 6.51 26.69 5.07
CA GLN A 35 6.03 25.30 4.97
C GLN A 35 4.51 25.38 4.82
N PRO A 36 3.93 24.76 3.75
CA PRO A 36 2.50 24.58 3.71
C PRO A 36 2.12 23.92 5.02
N ALA A 37 1.23 24.54 5.78
CA ALA A 37 0.63 23.90 6.94
C ALA A 37 0.13 22.54 6.43
N PHE A 38 0.79 21.46 6.82
CA PHE A 38 0.17 20.15 6.71
C PHE A 38 -1.15 20.32 7.42
N ALA A 39 -2.25 20.32 6.67
CA ALA A 39 -3.57 20.31 7.26
C ALA A 39 -3.53 19.22 8.33
N ALA A 40 -3.74 19.59 9.58
CA ALA A 40 -3.80 18.62 10.65
C ALA A 40 -4.79 17.56 10.20
N GLU A 41 -4.32 16.32 10.03
CA GLU A 41 -5.22 15.24 9.62
C GLU A 41 -6.35 15.19 10.63
N GLU A 42 -7.60 15.26 10.15
CA GLU A 42 -8.75 15.11 11.04
C GLU A 42 -8.62 13.75 11.73
N PRO A 43 -8.72 13.71 13.08
CA PRO A 43 -8.62 12.46 13.80
C PRO A 43 -9.67 11.48 13.28
N VAL A 44 -9.28 10.23 13.10
CA VAL A 44 -10.21 9.17 12.66
C VAL A 44 -11.38 9.11 13.64
N ALA A 45 -12.60 9.12 13.10
CA ALA A 45 -13.80 9.16 13.96
C ALA A 45 -13.82 7.97 14.93
N PRO A 46 -14.16 8.17 16.23
CA PRO A 46 -14.11 7.11 17.26
C PRO A 46 -14.86 5.83 16.88
N GLN A 47 -15.97 5.94 16.14
CA GLN A 47 -16.71 4.79 15.64
C GLN A 47 -15.91 3.95 14.63
N THR A 48 -15.05 4.60 13.83
CA THR A 48 -14.18 3.91 12.87
C THR A 48 -13.05 3.19 13.59
N GLU A 49 -12.44 3.83 14.61
CA GLU A 49 -11.43 3.19 15.46
C GLU A 49 -11.99 1.96 16.16
N ALA A 50 -13.16 2.09 16.78
CA ALA A 50 -13.83 0.98 17.44
C ALA A 50 -14.16 -0.18 16.47
N ALA A 51 -14.51 0.12 15.21
CA ALA A 51 -14.76 -0.90 14.20
C ALA A 51 -13.47 -1.61 13.78
N ILE A 52 -12.38 -0.87 13.58
CA ILE A 52 -11.06 -1.43 13.30
C ILE A 52 -10.62 -2.35 14.43
N ASP A 53 -10.70 -1.90 15.69
CA ASP A 53 -10.25 -2.66 16.86
C ASP A 53 -11.07 -3.96 17.03
N ARG A 54 -12.40 -3.94 16.78
CA ARG A 54 -13.22 -5.17 16.76
C ARG A 54 -12.81 -6.13 15.64
N GLY A 55 -12.50 -5.58 14.44
CA GLY A 55 -12.03 -6.40 13.31
C GLY A 55 -10.68 -7.06 13.62
N LEU A 56 -9.74 -6.33 14.21
CA LEU A 56 -8.45 -6.88 14.63
C LEU A 56 -8.61 -7.93 15.72
N LYS A 57 -9.51 -7.70 16.68
CA LYS A 57 -9.83 -8.73 17.69
C LYS A 57 -10.35 -10.00 17.04
N TYR A 58 -11.30 -9.89 16.10
CA TYR A 58 -11.80 -11.03 15.37
C TYR A 58 -10.66 -11.78 14.64
N LEU A 59 -9.80 -11.08 13.91
CA LEU A 59 -8.64 -11.69 13.26
C LEU A 59 -7.73 -12.38 14.29
N ALA A 60 -7.44 -11.74 15.42
CA ALA A 60 -6.61 -12.31 16.46
C ALA A 60 -7.21 -13.62 17.05
N ASP A 61 -8.53 -13.65 17.24
CA ASP A 61 -9.24 -14.84 17.75
C ASP A 61 -9.32 -15.99 16.73
N LYS A 62 -9.17 -15.68 15.42
CA LYS A 62 -9.28 -16.64 14.30
C LYS A 62 -7.93 -17.11 13.75
N GLN A 63 -6.81 -16.62 14.28
CA GLN A 63 -5.50 -17.11 13.87
C GLN A 63 -5.28 -18.53 14.38
N GLU A 64 -4.90 -19.42 13.47
CA GLU A 64 -4.53 -20.81 13.81
C GLU A 64 -3.20 -20.84 14.58
N LYS A 65 -2.91 -21.96 15.26
CA LYS A 65 -1.71 -22.13 16.09
C LYS A 65 -0.42 -21.98 15.29
N GLU A 66 -0.45 -22.36 14.03
CA GLU A 66 0.67 -22.27 13.08
C GLU A 66 0.91 -20.84 12.58
N GLY A 67 0.04 -19.88 12.94
CA GLY A 67 0.17 -18.49 12.57
C GLY A 67 -0.60 -18.08 11.30
N THR A 68 -1.33 -19.01 10.67
CA THR A 68 -2.08 -18.77 9.44
C THR A 68 -3.54 -18.38 9.70
N TRP A 69 -4.18 -17.84 8.67
CA TRP A 69 -5.63 -17.76 8.52
C TRP A 69 -6.06 -18.56 7.31
N HIS A 70 -7.22 -19.20 7.43
CA HIS A 70 -7.77 -20.01 6.37
C HIS A 70 -8.74 -19.22 5.48
N THR A 71 -8.74 -19.58 4.22
CA THR A 71 -9.88 -19.36 3.32
C THR A 71 -10.92 -20.46 3.56
N ASN A 72 -12.07 -20.36 2.90
CA ASN A 72 -13.02 -21.46 2.88
C ASN A 72 -12.49 -22.74 2.16
N LEU A 73 -11.29 -22.65 1.55
CA LEU A 73 -10.59 -23.74 0.85
C LEU A 73 -9.35 -24.27 1.60
N GLY A 74 -9.03 -23.70 2.76
CA GLY A 74 -7.87 -24.07 3.56
C GLY A 74 -6.86 -22.92 3.81
N PRO A 75 -5.66 -23.25 4.30
CA PRO A 75 -4.65 -22.25 4.66
C PRO A 75 -4.20 -21.45 3.44
N SER A 76 -3.92 -20.15 3.64
CA SER A 76 -3.53 -19.23 2.56
C SER A 76 -2.45 -18.27 3.01
N SER A 77 -1.34 -18.22 2.27
CA SER A 77 -0.29 -17.21 2.49
C SER A 77 -0.80 -15.80 2.22
N ALA A 78 -1.66 -15.61 1.21
CA ALA A 78 -2.23 -14.30 0.90
C ALA A 78 -3.13 -13.78 2.02
N VAL A 79 -4.10 -14.58 2.50
CA VAL A 79 -5.00 -14.16 3.58
C VAL A 79 -4.23 -13.94 4.89
N THR A 80 -3.24 -14.79 5.17
CA THR A 80 -2.33 -14.62 6.31
C THR A 80 -1.59 -13.29 6.22
N SER A 81 -1.09 -12.95 5.04
CA SER A 81 -0.37 -11.71 4.81
C SER A 81 -1.28 -10.47 4.90
N LEU A 82 -2.51 -10.54 4.38
CA LEU A 82 -3.50 -9.47 4.51
C LEU A 82 -3.89 -9.23 5.97
N ALA A 83 -4.08 -10.31 6.76
CA ALA A 83 -4.38 -10.20 8.18
C ALA A 83 -3.22 -9.57 8.96
N ALA A 84 -1.97 -9.99 8.69
CA ALA A 84 -0.79 -9.38 9.30
C ALA A 84 -0.68 -7.89 8.94
N MET A 85 -0.88 -7.52 7.67
CA MET A 85 -0.88 -6.12 7.23
C MET A 85 -2.00 -5.30 7.90
N ALA A 86 -3.16 -5.89 8.22
CA ALA A 86 -4.24 -5.19 8.92
C ALA A 86 -3.79 -4.75 10.33
N PHE A 87 -3.05 -5.58 11.06
CA PHE A 87 -2.45 -5.20 12.35
C PHE A 87 -1.39 -4.10 12.17
N LEU A 88 -0.50 -4.24 11.18
CA LEU A 88 0.53 -3.23 10.88
C LEU A 88 -0.10 -1.89 10.50
N ALA A 89 -1.16 -1.89 9.71
CA ALA A 89 -1.88 -0.69 9.28
C ALA A 89 -2.54 0.07 10.45
N ARG A 90 -2.83 -0.60 11.57
CA ARG A 90 -3.32 0.04 12.81
C ARG A 90 -2.17 0.49 13.73
N GLY A 91 -0.92 0.20 13.37
CA GLY A 91 0.27 0.58 14.13
C GLY A 91 0.74 -0.48 15.14
N HIS A 92 0.22 -1.70 15.08
CA HIS A 92 0.80 -2.81 15.85
C HIS A 92 2.09 -3.29 15.19
N VAL A 93 3.07 -3.64 15.97
CA VAL A 93 4.39 -4.04 15.48
C VAL A 93 4.76 -5.47 15.91
N PRO A 94 5.58 -6.19 15.11
CA PRO A 94 6.02 -7.54 15.45
C PRO A 94 6.65 -7.61 16.83
N GLY A 95 6.29 -8.61 17.62
CA GLY A 95 6.88 -8.90 18.93
C GLY A 95 6.54 -7.89 20.04
N GLN A 96 5.66 -6.92 19.82
CA GLN A 96 5.31 -5.91 20.80
C GLN A 96 3.80 -5.73 20.93
N GLY A 97 3.35 -5.41 22.15
CA GLY A 97 1.94 -5.15 22.46
C GLY A 97 1.03 -6.39 22.32
N PRO A 98 -0.28 -6.19 22.26
CA PRO A 98 -1.25 -7.30 22.39
C PRO A 98 -1.28 -8.26 21.17
N TYR A 99 -0.78 -7.83 20.03
CA TYR A 99 -0.82 -8.61 18.78
C TYR A 99 0.56 -8.93 18.20
N GLY A 100 1.64 -8.52 18.87
CA GLY A 100 3.00 -8.67 18.35
C GLY A 100 3.39 -10.12 18.07
N ASP A 101 3.04 -11.04 18.96
CA ASP A 101 3.30 -12.48 18.76
C ASP A 101 2.49 -13.04 17.60
N LYS A 102 1.26 -12.58 17.40
CA LYS A 102 0.43 -13.00 16.26
C LYS A 102 0.99 -12.54 14.92
N ILE A 103 1.53 -11.33 14.88
CA ILE A 103 2.22 -10.80 13.69
C ILE A 103 3.49 -11.62 13.43
N ASN A 104 4.28 -11.92 14.46
CA ASN A 104 5.47 -12.78 14.34
C ASN A 104 5.14 -14.17 13.80
N LEU A 105 4.10 -14.83 14.33
CA LEU A 105 3.66 -16.13 13.84
C LEU A 105 3.23 -16.08 12.36
N ALA A 106 2.53 -15.04 11.94
CA ALA A 106 2.14 -14.85 10.54
C ALA A 106 3.35 -14.69 9.62
N ILE A 107 4.33 -13.88 10.03
CA ILE A 107 5.59 -13.68 9.30
C ILE A 107 6.34 -15.01 9.19
N ASP A 108 6.53 -15.71 10.31
CA ASP A 108 7.22 -16.99 10.34
C ASP A 108 6.53 -18.05 9.48
N TYR A 109 5.19 -18.10 9.50
CA TYR A 109 4.40 -18.96 8.64
C TYR A 109 4.66 -18.69 7.15
N VAL A 110 4.58 -17.44 6.71
CA VAL A 110 4.79 -17.07 5.30
C VAL A 110 6.20 -17.39 4.84
N VAL A 111 7.21 -17.10 5.66
CA VAL A 111 8.62 -17.41 5.34
C VAL A 111 8.86 -18.91 5.28
N ALA A 112 8.27 -19.69 6.20
CA ALA A 112 8.41 -21.16 6.23
C ALA A 112 7.78 -21.84 5.01
N HIS A 113 6.76 -21.20 4.38
CA HIS A 113 6.10 -21.71 3.17
C HIS A 113 6.67 -21.13 1.87
N GLN A 114 7.86 -20.51 1.92
CA GLN A 114 8.56 -20.16 0.70
C GLN A 114 9.07 -21.40 -0.01
N MET A 115 8.61 -21.63 -1.22
CA MET A 115 8.97 -22.78 -2.03
C MET A 115 10.45 -22.73 -2.45
N PRO A 116 11.07 -23.86 -2.83
CA PRO A 116 12.49 -23.90 -3.25
C PRO A 116 12.83 -22.95 -4.39
N ASN A 117 11.87 -22.69 -5.30
CA ASN A 117 12.03 -21.72 -6.39
C ASN A 117 11.87 -20.25 -5.95
N GLY A 118 11.59 -19.98 -4.68
CA GLY A 118 11.41 -18.66 -4.11
C GLY A 118 9.96 -18.14 -4.06
N LEU A 119 9.00 -18.87 -4.62
CA LEU A 119 7.60 -18.48 -4.59
C LEU A 119 7.04 -18.55 -3.17
N LEU A 120 6.39 -17.50 -2.71
CA LEU A 120 5.71 -17.45 -1.41
C LEU A 120 4.25 -17.90 -1.58
N SER A 121 3.98 -19.17 -1.26
CA SER A 121 2.63 -19.72 -1.30
C SER A 121 2.53 -20.99 -0.45
N ALA A 122 1.54 -21.05 0.41
CA ALA A 122 1.22 -22.23 1.21
C ALA A 122 0.27 -23.21 0.48
N SER A 123 -0.23 -22.85 -0.70
CA SER A 123 -1.20 -23.63 -1.47
C SER A 123 -0.83 -23.71 -2.95
N ASN A 124 -1.72 -23.41 -3.85
CA ASN A 124 -1.60 -23.68 -5.29
C ASN A 124 -0.56 -22.84 -6.06
N GLY A 125 0.34 -22.16 -5.40
CA GLY A 125 1.49 -21.52 -6.03
C GLY A 125 1.15 -20.38 -6.99
N THR A 126 0.20 -19.49 -6.63
CA THR A 126 -0.16 -18.38 -7.49
C THR A 126 0.68 -17.13 -7.26
N MET A 127 0.81 -16.31 -8.31
CA MET A 127 1.45 -15.00 -8.20
C MET A 127 0.63 -14.02 -7.34
N TYR A 128 -0.65 -14.29 -7.06
CA TYR A 128 -1.41 -13.53 -6.07
C TYR A 128 -0.86 -13.73 -4.65
N ASP A 129 -0.77 -15.00 -4.20
CA ASP A 129 -0.19 -15.32 -2.90
C ASP A 129 1.19 -14.71 -2.76
N HIS A 130 1.99 -14.84 -3.82
CA HIS A 130 3.35 -14.36 -3.89
C HIS A 130 3.46 -12.84 -3.74
N GLY A 131 2.72 -12.09 -4.54
CA GLY A 131 2.75 -10.62 -4.52
C GLY A 131 2.29 -10.06 -3.18
N VAL A 132 1.14 -10.53 -2.67
CA VAL A 132 0.60 -10.09 -1.38
C VAL A 132 1.55 -10.43 -0.23
N SER A 133 2.10 -11.65 -0.23
CA SER A 133 3.04 -12.10 0.81
C SER A 133 4.36 -11.32 0.77
N THR A 134 4.86 -11.01 -0.43
CA THR A 134 6.07 -10.18 -0.58
C THR A 134 5.84 -8.77 -0.03
N VAL A 135 4.67 -8.15 -0.31
CA VAL A 135 4.31 -6.83 0.24
C VAL A 135 4.31 -6.88 1.77
N MET A 136 3.65 -7.87 2.37
CA MET A 136 3.60 -8.01 3.83
C MET A 136 4.99 -8.15 4.46
N LEU A 137 5.87 -8.97 3.89
CA LEU A 137 7.24 -9.12 4.40
C LEU A 137 8.03 -7.81 4.30
N CYS A 138 7.85 -7.05 3.22
CA CYS A 138 8.49 -5.74 3.05
C CYS A 138 7.97 -4.72 4.07
N GLU A 139 6.66 -4.70 4.35
CA GLU A 139 6.07 -3.81 5.35
C GLU A 139 6.58 -4.13 6.76
N ALA A 140 6.79 -5.41 7.09
CA ALA A 140 7.28 -5.83 8.39
C ALA A 140 8.81 -5.69 8.56
N PHE A 141 9.59 -5.59 7.47
CA PHE A 141 11.05 -5.75 7.45
C PHE A 141 11.81 -4.84 8.42
N GLY A 142 11.40 -3.57 8.52
CA GLY A 142 12.03 -2.58 9.41
C GLY A 142 11.63 -2.72 10.89
N MET A 143 10.68 -3.62 11.23
CA MET A 143 10.07 -3.72 12.55
C MET A 143 10.32 -5.08 13.24
N VAL A 144 10.88 -6.06 12.53
CA VAL A 144 11.17 -7.38 13.10
C VAL A 144 12.46 -7.39 13.93
N ASP A 145 12.56 -8.36 14.84
CA ASP A 145 13.75 -8.58 15.64
C ASP A 145 14.97 -9.04 14.81
N GLU A 146 16.15 -8.97 15.42
CA GLU A 146 17.44 -9.31 14.79
C GLU A 146 17.52 -10.79 14.35
N THR A 147 16.74 -11.69 14.91
CA THR A 147 16.69 -13.10 14.53
C THR A 147 15.91 -13.32 13.24
N ARG A 148 14.79 -12.56 13.06
CA ARG A 148 13.94 -12.66 11.89
C ARG A 148 14.49 -11.88 10.71
N LYS A 149 15.16 -10.77 10.95
CA LYS A 149 15.63 -9.83 9.92
C LYS A 149 16.43 -10.49 8.79
N PRO A 150 17.49 -11.32 9.05
CA PRO A 150 18.23 -11.97 7.96
C PRO A 150 17.36 -12.96 7.16
N ARG A 151 16.40 -13.62 7.82
CA ARG A 151 15.49 -14.56 7.15
C ARG A 151 14.52 -13.82 6.23
N LEU A 152 13.98 -12.68 6.66
CA LEU A 152 13.13 -11.81 5.82
C LEU A 152 13.91 -11.26 4.64
N GLU A 153 15.11 -10.76 4.87
CA GLU A 153 15.98 -10.24 3.80
C GLU A 153 16.19 -11.29 2.71
N ALA A 154 16.58 -12.51 3.11
CA ALA A 154 16.77 -13.62 2.16
C ALA A 154 15.47 -14.01 1.44
N ALA A 155 14.33 -14.02 2.15
CA ALA A 155 13.03 -14.36 1.58
C ALA A 155 12.56 -13.29 0.58
N ILE A 156 12.68 -12.01 0.92
CA ILE A 156 12.33 -10.88 0.04
C ILE A 156 13.20 -10.88 -1.22
N ALA A 157 14.51 -11.11 -1.09
CA ALA A 157 15.41 -11.15 -2.24
C ALA A 157 15.04 -12.28 -3.22
N LYS A 158 14.74 -13.49 -2.70
CA LYS A 158 14.27 -14.63 -3.53
C LYS A 158 12.90 -14.31 -4.17
N ALA A 159 11.99 -13.71 -3.41
CA ALA A 159 10.68 -13.34 -3.92
C ALA A 159 10.77 -12.30 -5.04
N ALA A 160 11.55 -11.25 -4.86
CA ALA A 160 11.79 -10.25 -5.91
C ALA A 160 12.35 -10.89 -7.19
N LYS A 161 13.26 -11.86 -7.07
CA LYS A 161 13.79 -12.59 -8.22
C LYS A 161 12.70 -13.36 -8.98
N VAL A 162 11.79 -14.03 -8.28
CA VAL A 162 10.64 -14.71 -8.92
C VAL A 162 9.78 -13.73 -9.71
N ILE A 163 9.47 -12.56 -9.14
CA ILE A 163 8.67 -11.54 -9.82
C ILE A 163 9.40 -11.07 -11.08
N LEU A 164 10.69 -10.76 -10.99
CA LEU A 164 11.49 -10.30 -12.13
C LEU A 164 11.60 -11.37 -13.22
N ASP A 165 11.78 -12.63 -12.85
CA ASP A 165 11.84 -13.74 -13.79
C ASP A 165 10.50 -13.96 -14.51
N ALA A 166 9.37 -13.79 -13.78
CA ALA A 166 8.03 -13.92 -14.33
C ALA A 166 7.64 -12.80 -15.31
N GLN A 167 8.29 -11.64 -15.24
CA GLN A 167 8.01 -10.51 -16.15
C GLN A 167 8.53 -10.71 -17.58
N LYS A 168 9.15 -11.83 -17.91
CA LYS A 168 9.71 -12.12 -19.25
C LYS A 168 8.63 -12.41 -20.30
N ILE A 169 7.65 -11.52 -20.38
CA ILE A 169 6.66 -11.57 -21.45
C ILE A 169 7.25 -10.84 -22.66
N PRO A 170 7.36 -11.50 -23.83
CA PRO A 170 7.87 -10.88 -25.04
C PRO A 170 6.97 -9.73 -25.52
N GLN A 171 7.32 -9.10 -26.62
CA GLN A 171 6.57 -7.95 -27.15
C GLN A 171 5.08 -8.27 -27.35
N GLY A 172 4.24 -7.26 -27.16
CA GLY A 172 2.79 -7.39 -27.33
C GLY A 172 1.97 -6.67 -26.24
N PRO A 173 0.64 -6.85 -26.24
CA PRO A 173 -0.26 -6.12 -25.35
C PRO A 173 -0.02 -6.44 -23.86
N HIS A 174 0.53 -7.60 -23.56
CA HIS A 174 0.79 -8.06 -22.18
C HIS A 174 2.22 -7.75 -21.69
N GLN A 175 3.07 -7.14 -22.54
CA GLN A 175 4.45 -6.84 -22.18
C GLN A 175 4.53 -6.00 -20.90
N GLY A 176 5.36 -6.44 -19.95
CA GLY A 176 5.64 -5.75 -18.69
C GLY A 176 4.68 -6.08 -17.55
N GLY A 177 3.58 -6.80 -17.82
CA GLY A 177 2.64 -7.22 -16.79
C GLY A 177 2.92 -8.65 -16.27
N TRP A 178 2.07 -9.10 -15.36
CA TRP A 178 2.08 -10.43 -14.72
C TRP A 178 0.70 -11.05 -14.70
N ARG A 179 0.67 -12.37 -14.57
CA ARG A 179 -0.52 -13.20 -14.47
C ARG A 179 -0.41 -14.19 -13.30
N TYR A 180 -1.37 -15.11 -13.19
CA TYR A 180 -1.51 -16.05 -12.07
C TYR A 180 -0.34 -17.01 -11.90
N GLN A 181 0.36 -17.42 -12.97
CA GLN A 181 1.47 -18.36 -12.92
C GLN A 181 2.78 -17.69 -13.33
N ILE A 182 3.91 -18.18 -12.82
CA ILE A 182 5.26 -17.66 -13.12
C ILE A 182 5.56 -17.68 -14.64
N ASN A 183 5.03 -18.68 -15.35
CA ASN A 183 5.26 -18.91 -16.77
C ASN A 183 4.08 -18.51 -17.66
N SER A 184 3.11 -17.73 -17.14
CA SER A 184 2.00 -17.25 -17.96
C SER A 184 2.49 -16.44 -19.15
N ALA A 185 1.78 -16.59 -20.28
CA ALA A 185 2.07 -15.86 -21.52
C ALA A 185 1.28 -14.55 -21.65
N ASP A 186 0.33 -14.31 -20.75
CA ASP A 186 -0.53 -13.12 -20.68
C ASP A 186 -0.35 -12.38 -19.36
N ALA A 187 -1.06 -11.26 -19.18
CA ALA A 187 -1.02 -10.44 -17.98
C ALA A 187 -2.39 -9.83 -17.69
N ASP A 188 -2.65 -9.49 -16.44
CA ASP A 188 -3.82 -8.70 -16.02
C ASP A 188 -3.45 -7.61 -15.00
N ILE A 189 -4.35 -6.64 -14.85
CA ILE A 189 -4.11 -5.47 -14.00
C ILE A 189 -3.98 -5.84 -12.52
N SER A 190 -4.75 -6.81 -12.04
CA SER A 190 -4.84 -7.10 -10.60
C SER A 190 -3.57 -7.78 -10.10
N VAL A 191 -3.10 -8.82 -10.80
CA VAL A 191 -1.83 -9.47 -10.48
C VAL A 191 -0.68 -8.49 -10.66
N THR A 192 -0.68 -7.73 -11.77
CA THR A 192 0.36 -6.72 -12.04
C THR A 192 0.45 -5.68 -10.93
N GLY A 193 -0.68 -5.18 -10.41
CA GLY A 193 -0.69 -4.21 -9.31
C GLY A 193 0.03 -4.74 -8.06
N TRP A 194 -0.25 -5.99 -7.64
CA TRP A 194 0.44 -6.60 -6.51
C TRP A 194 1.94 -6.78 -6.75
N GLN A 195 2.34 -7.25 -7.96
CA GLN A 195 3.77 -7.44 -8.27
C GLN A 195 4.53 -6.11 -8.28
N LEU A 196 3.92 -5.04 -8.79
CA LEU A 196 4.52 -3.71 -8.79
C LEU A 196 4.73 -3.19 -7.36
N MET A 197 3.74 -3.34 -6.47
CA MET A 197 3.88 -2.97 -5.07
C MET A 197 4.94 -3.83 -4.37
N ALA A 198 4.97 -5.14 -4.66
CA ALA A 198 5.97 -6.05 -4.13
C ALA A 198 7.40 -5.70 -4.56
N LEU A 199 7.63 -5.37 -5.82
CA LEU A 199 8.94 -4.92 -6.31
C LEU A 199 9.36 -3.58 -5.71
N ARG A 200 8.43 -2.62 -5.55
CA ARG A 200 8.71 -1.36 -4.85
C ARG A 200 9.12 -1.62 -3.40
N GLY A 201 8.34 -2.45 -2.68
CA GLY A 201 8.66 -2.82 -1.31
C GLY A 201 10.02 -3.50 -1.20
N ALA A 202 10.30 -4.47 -2.08
CA ALA A 202 11.58 -5.18 -2.11
C ALA A 202 12.76 -4.23 -2.37
N ALA A 203 12.62 -3.26 -3.28
CA ALA A 203 13.64 -2.23 -3.51
C ALA A 203 13.88 -1.38 -2.26
N ASN A 204 12.81 -0.98 -1.54
CA ASN A 204 12.92 -0.25 -0.28
C ASN A 204 13.62 -1.07 0.83
N CYS A 205 13.52 -2.40 0.78
CA CYS A 205 14.22 -3.33 1.65
C CYS A 205 15.66 -3.66 1.18
N GLY A 206 16.16 -3.04 0.11
CA GLY A 206 17.52 -3.23 -0.39
C GLY A 206 17.69 -4.34 -1.42
N ALA A 207 16.61 -4.99 -1.87
CA ALA A 207 16.69 -5.97 -2.96
C ALA A 207 17.05 -5.30 -4.29
N ALA A 208 17.82 -6.01 -5.13
CA ALA A 208 18.21 -5.52 -6.45
C ALA A 208 17.03 -5.57 -7.42
N VAL A 209 16.29 -4.48 -7.54
CA VAL A 209 15.17 -4.32 -8.48
C VAL A 209 15.56 -3.37 -9.59
N PRO A 210 15.67 -3.84 -10.85
CA PRO A 210 15.97 -2.97 -11.99
C PRO A 210 14.85 -1.96 -12.22
N LYS A 211 15.22 -0.69 -12.45
CA LYS A 211 14.26 0.39 -12.69
C LYS A 211 13.37 0.12 -13.91
N ASP A 212 13.93 -0.46 -14.96
CA ASP A 212 13.20 -0.79 -16.19
C ASP A 212 12.09 -1.84 -15.97
N ALA A 213 12.21 -2.71 -14.96
CA ALA A 213 11.15 -3.65 -14.62
C ALA A 213 9.90 -2.92 -14.09
N LEU A 214 10.09 -1.93 -13.21
CA LEU A 214 8.99 -1.07 -12.73
C LEU A 214 8.41 -0.23 -13.87
N GLU A 215 9.25 0.39 -14.70
CA GLU A 215 8.82 1.20 -15.85
C GLU A 215 7.98 0.40 -16.87
N LYS A 216 8.38 -0.85 -17.18
CA LYS A 216 7.61 -1.76 -18.04
C LYS A 216 6.25 -2.11 -17.42
N GLY A 217 6.19 -2.36 -16.12
CA GLY A 217 4.94 -2.64 -15.41
C GLY A 217 4.00 -1.43 -15.41
N VAL A 218 4.52 -0.24 -15.14
CA VAL A 218 3.76 1.02 -15.23
C VAL A 218 3.25 1.25 -16.65
N ALA A 219 4.08 1.01 -17.67
CA ALA A 219 3.67 1.11 -19.07
C ALA A 219 2.56 0.11 -19.43
N TYR A 220 2.56 -1.10 -18.84
CA TYR A 220 1.47 -2.05 -18.99
C TYR A 220 0.19 -1.50 -18.38
N ILE A 221 0.21 -1.01 -17.13
CA ILE A 221 -0.97 -0.41 -16.46
C ILE A 221 -1.54 0.76 -17.31
N ARG A 222 -0.69 1.65 -17.83
CA ARG A 222 -1.14 2.77 -18.68
C ARG A 222 -1.89 2.32 -19.94
N ARG A 223 -1.47 1.22 -20.56
CA ARG A 223 -2.17 0.65 -21.74
C ARG A 223 -3.56 0.11 -21.42
N LEU A 224 -3.87 -0.16 -20.15
CA LEU A 224 -5.19 -0.62 -19.71
C LEU A 224 -6.16 0.51 -19.40
N ALA A 225 -5.70 1.78 -19.40
CA ALA A 225 -6.57 2.93 -19.25
C ALA A 225 -7.55 3.02 -20.42
N VAL A 226 -8.82 3.29 -20.13
CA VAL A 226 -9.88 3.40 -21.14
C VAL A 226 -10.32 4.85 -21.33
N LYS A 227 -10.84 5.17 -22.52
CA LYS A 227 -11.20 6.53 -22.91
C LYS A 227 -12.26 7.16 -22.00
N GLU A 228 -13.19 6.36 -21.51
CA GLU A 228 -14.27 6.77 -20.61
C GLU A 228 -13.81 7.03 -19.17
N GLY A 229 -12.55 6.82 -18.89
CA GLY A 229 -11.94 6.85 -17.55
C GLY A 229 -11.99 5.48 -16.84
N GLY A 230 -11.00 5.23 -15.99
CA GLY A 230 -10.79 3.95 -15.32
C GLY A 230 -9.97 2.97 -16.13
N PHE A 231 -9.95 1.69 -15.72
CA PHE A 231 -9.03 0.68 -16.26
C PHE A 231 -9.74 -0.63 -16.59
N GLY A 232 -9.37 -1.20 -17.76
CA GLY A 232 -9.76 -2.51 -18.22
C GLY A 232 -8.97 -3.65 -17.56
N TYR A 233 -9.29 -4.90 -17.92
CA TYR A 233 -8.65 -6.09 -17.31
C TYR A 233 -7.34 -6.49 -17.97
N GLN A 234 -7.35 -6.73 -19.29
CA GLN A 234 -6.24 -7.23 -20.08
C GLN A 234 -6.01 -6.47 -21.40
N GLY A 235 -6.59 -5.28 -21.56
CA GLY A 235 -6.52 -4.47 -22.77
C GLY A 235 -7.78 -4.50 -23.61
N GLY A 236 -8.81 -5.24 -23.19
CA GLY A 236 -10.16 -5.21 -23.75
C GLY A 236 -11.22 -5.15 -22.66
N GLY A 237 -12.43 -4.75 -23.04
CA GLY A 237 -13.54 -4.60 -22.08
C GLY A 237 -13.54 -3.27 -21.32
N GLY A 238 -14.68 -2.98 -20.67
CA GLY A 238 -14.91 -1.76 -19.92
C GLY A 238 -14.16 -1.69 -18.58
N PRO A 239 -14.11 -0.52 -17.97
CA PRO A 239 -13.55 -0.35 -16.64
C PRO A 239 -14.49 -0.94 -15.58
N ASN A 240 -13.93 -1.29 -14.42
CA ASN A 240 -14.69 -1.49 -13.21
C ASN A 240 -13.99 -0.84 -12.00
N ARG A 241 -14.69 -0.79 -10.87
CA ARG A 241 -14.20 -0.11 -9.66
C ARG A 241 -12.91 -0.73 -9.12
N ALA A 242 -12.84 -2.06 -9.08
CA ALA A 242 -11.69 -2.81 -8.56
C ALA A 242 -10.42 -2.54 -9.37
N ARG A 243 -10.50 -2.70 -10.69
CA ARG A 243 -9.39 -2.46 -11.62
C ARG A 243 -8.96 -1.00 -11.60
N THR A 244 -9.92 -0.09 -11.49
CA THR A 244 -9.64 1.34 -11.48
C THR A 244 -8.86 1.76 -10.24
N GLY A 245 -9.23 1.25 -9.05
CA GLY A 245 -8.43 1.50 -7.84
C GLY A 245 -6.99 1.00 -7.97
N THR A 246 -6.80 -0.22 -8.49
CA THR A 246 -5.47 -0.81 -8.74
C THR A 246 -4.65 0.01 -9.72
N GLY A 247 -5.25 0.44 -10.83
CA GLY A 247 -4.58 1.24 -11.85
C GLY A 247 -4.12 2.60 -11.30
N ILE A 248 -5.01 3.31 -10.60
CA ILE A 248 -4.68 4.60 -9.96
C ILE A 248 -3.51 4.41 -8.99
N LEU A 249 -3.63 3.47 -8.04
CA LEU A 249 -2.58 3.24 -7.04
C LEU A 249 -1.23 2.94 -7.69
N SER A 250 -1.20 2.06 -8.69
CA SER A 250 0.03 1.71 -9.39
C SER A 250 0.68 2.91 -10.06
N LEU A 251 -0.12 3.77 -10.71
CA LEU A 251 0.38 4.96 -11.38
C LEU A 251 0.84 6.04 -10.41
N GLU A 252 0.09 6.28 -9.33
CA GLU A 252 0.45 7.29 -8.34
C GLU A 252 1.69 6.92 -7.52
N MET A 253 1.92 5.62 -7.29
CA MET A 253 3.04 5.14 -6.51
C MET A 253 4.33 4.95 -7.32
N LEU A 254 4.24 4.69 -8.62
CA LEU A 254 5.38 4.29 -9.45
C LEU A 254 5.52 5.08 -10.76
N GLY A 255 4.51 5.88 -11.12
CA GLY A 255 4.56 6.73 -12.29
C GLY A 255 5.59 7.86 -12.15
N GLN A 256 5.97 8.43 -13.29
CA GLN A 256 6.85 9.60 -13.29
C GLN A 256 6.00 10.86 -13.12
N HIS A 257 6.14 11.49 -11.96
CA HIS A 257 5.45 12.74 -11.62
C HIS A 257 6.39 13.93 -11.73
N THR A 258 5.84 15.11 -12.00
CA THR A 258 6.57 16.37 -11.98
C THR A 258 5.88 17.36 -11.04
N PRO A 259 6.58 18.40 -10.54
CA PRO A 259 5.93 19.44 -9.72
C PRO A 259 4.76 20.17 -10.44
N LYS A 260 4.75 20.19 -11.76
CA LYS A 260 3.68 20.80 -12.57
C LYS A 260 2.54 19.82 -12.86
N GLU A 261 2.83 18.52 -12.87
CA GLU A 261 1.90 17.43 -13.10
C GLU A 261 2.06 16.40 -11.98
N PRO A 262 1.50 16.70 -10.78
CA PRO A 262 1.65 15.84 -9.60
C PRO A 262 0.88 14.54 -9.71
N HIS A 263 -0.04 14.43 -10.67
CA HIS A 263 -0.83 13.24 -10.95
C HIS A 263 -0.82 12.92 -12.44
N LEU A 264 -0.81 11.63 -12.77
CA LEU A 264 -0.90 11.20 -14.16
C LEU A 264 -2.33 11.38 -14.70
N PRO A 265 -2.51 11.79 -15.97
CA PRO A 265 -3.84 12.00 -16.56
C PRO A 265 -4.75 10.78 -16.47
N GLU A 266 -4.21 9.57 -16.64
CA GLU A 266 -4.96 8.31 -16.54
C GLU A 266 -5.43 8.04 -15.10
N ALA A 267 -4.64 8.41 -14.11
CA ALA A 267 -5.02 8.30 -12.69
C ALA A 267 -6.13 9.29 -12.34
N LEU A 268 -6.04 10.54 -12.82
CA LEU A 268 -7.12 11.55 -12.65
C LEU A 268 -8.42 11.10 -13.30
N ALA A 269 -8.35 10.58 -14.54
CA ALA A 269 -9.53 10.05 -15.23
C ALA A 269 -10.15 8.87 -14.49
N GLY A 270 -9.32 8.01 -13.89
CA GLY A 270 -9.75 6.94 -13.00
C GLY A 270 -10.44 7.46 -11.73
N GLY A 271 -9.92 8.52 -11.14
CA GLY A 271 -10.54 9.21 -9.99
C GLY A 271 -11.94 9.75 -10.32
N GLU A 272 -12.10 10.40 -11.48
CA GLU A 272 -13.40 10.83 -11.97
C GLU A 272 -14.38 9.67 -12.19
N TYR A 273 -13.87 8.53 -12.68
CA TYR A 273 -14.68 7.32 -12.82
C TYR A 273 -15.18 6.83 -11.46
N LEU A 274 -14.31 6.75 -10.42
CA LEU A 274 -14.70 6.30 -9.08
C LEU A 274 -15.66 7.27 -8.40
N LEU A 275 -15.56 8.59 -8.62
CA LEU A 275 -16.55 9.56 -8.11
C LEU A 275 -17.94 9.31 -8.69
N LYS A 276 -18.03 8.97 -9.98
CA LYS A 276 -19.30 8.68 -10.68
C LYS A 276 -19.84 7.27 -10.37
N ASN A 277 -18.96 6.36 -9.99
CA ASN A 277 -19.28 4.95 -9.70
C ASN A 277 -18.85 4.60 -8.27
N PRO A 278 -19.60 5.05 -7.24
CA PRO A 278 -19.18 4.89 -5.85
C PRO A 278 -19.07 3.43 -5.41
N LEU A 279 -18.16 3.16 -4.49
CA LEU A 279 -17.82 1.85 -3.93
C LEU A 279 -18.73 1.50 -2.74
N THR A 280 -20.04 1.57 -2.94
CA THR A 280 -21.05 1.45 -1.87
C THR A 280 -21.99 0.24 -2.03
N ASN A 281 -21.83 -0.53 -3.10
CA ASN A 281 -22.66 -1.72 -3.32
C ASN A 281 -21.87 -2.99 -2.97
N PRO A 282 -22.15 -3.63 -1.82
CA PRO A 282 -21.47 -4.85 -1.39
C PRO A 282 -21.78 -6.10 -2.22
N GLY A 283 -22.74 -6.01 -3.14
CA GLY A 283 -23.04 -7.05 -4.12
C GLY A 283 -22.18 -6.99 -5.38
N ASP A 284 -21.34 -5.96 -5.53
CA ASP A 284 -20.44 -5.85 -6.68
C ASP A 284 -19.34 -6.91 -6.62
N GLU A 285 -19.01 -7.47 -7.78
CA GLU A 285 -17.91 -8.41 -7.91
C GLU A 285 -16.60 -7.80 -7.40
N PHE A 286 -15.86 -8.53 -6.56
CA PHE A 286 -14.63 -8.08 -5.90
C PHE A 286 -14.83 -6.83 -5.03
N TYR A 287 -15.88 -6.78 -4.22
CA TYR A 287 -16.22 -5.63 -3.41
C TYR A 287 -15.11 -5.24 -2.43
N TYR A 288 -14.58 -6.17 -1.62
CA TYR A 288 -13.54 -5.87 -0.63
C TYR A 288 -12.21 -5.49 -1.28
N TYR A 289 -11.87 -6.12 -2.38
CA TYR A 289 -10.74 -5.69 -3.20
C TYR A 289 -10.94 -4.25 -3.70
N SER A 290 -12.16 -3.92 -4.17
CA SER A 290 -12.50 -2.59 -4.67
C SER A 290 -12.40 -1.51 -3.61
N VAL A 291 -12.90 -1.76 -2.39
CA VAL A 291 -12.86 -0.75 -1.31
C VAL A 291 -11.43 -0.54 -0.79
N TYR A 292 -10.61 -1.59 -0.73
CA TYR A 292 -9.20 -1.45 -0.36
C TYR A 292 -8.43 -0.59 -1.36
N TYR A 293 -8.44 -0.99 -2.64
CA TYR A 293 -7.72 -0.24 -3.67
C TYR A 293 -8.32 1.15 -3.92
N GLY A 294 -9.65 1.28 -3.83
CA GLY A 294 -10.33 2.56 -3.94
C GLY A 294 -9.96 3.54 -2.83
N SER A 295 -9.83 3.07 -1.59
CA SER A 295 -9.36 3.89 -0.45
C SER A 295 -7.93 4.35 -0.64
N GLN A 296 -7.04 3.44 -1.04
CA GLN A 296 -5.64 3.77 -1.35
C GLN A 296 -5.53 4.76 -2.53
N ALA A 297 -6.28 4.53 -3.60
CA ALA A 297 -6.32 5.41 -4.77
C ALA A 297 -6.81 6.81 -4.41
N ALA A 298 -7.89 6.90 -3.63
CA ALA A 298 -8.43 8.17 -3.16
C ALA A 298 -7.41 8.95 -2.31
N ASN A 299 -6.71 8.25 -1.41
CA ASN A 299 -5.66 8.85 -0.58
C ASN A 299 -4.48 9.38 -1.41
N GLN A 300 -4.05 8.62 -2.42
CA GLN A 300 -2.94 9.03 -3.28
C GLN A 300 -3.30 10.25 -4.16
N LEU A 301 -4.53 10.32 -4.66
CA LEU A 301 -5.02 11.46 -5.42
C LEU A 301 -5.33 12.68 -4.53
N GLY A 302 -5.78 12.47 -3.30
CA GLY A 302 -6.11 13.54 -2.35
C GLY A 302 -7.30 14.42 -2.76
N GLY A 303 -7.47 15.55 -2.05
CA GLY A 303 -8.47 16.59 -2.35
C GLY A 303 -9.87 16.02 -2.62
N LYS A 304 -10.52 16.49 -3.68
CA LYS A 304 -11.90 16.08 -4.02
C LYS A 304 -12.10 14.57 -4.15
N TYR A 305 -11.06 13.83 -4.51
CA TYR A 305 -11.15 12.37 -4.65
C TYR A 305 -11.21 11.70 -3.29
N TRP A 306 -10.35 12.14 -2.35
CA TRP A 306 -10.43 11.68 -0.97
C TRP A 306 -11.78 12.03 -0.34
N ASP A 307 -12.20 13.27 -0.42
CA ASP A 307 -13.43 13.78 0.18
C ASP A 307 -14.70 13.13 -0.41
N GLY A 308 -14.66 12.77 -1.69
CA GLY A 308 -15.82 12.19 -2.40
C GLY A 308 -15.91 10.67 -2.37
N ILE A 309 -14.79 9.96 -2.16
CA ILE A 309 -14.73 8.50 -2.26
C ILE A 309 -14.63 7.85 -0.87
N TYR A 310 -13.64 8.22 -0.05
CA TYR A 310 -13.36 7.53 1.20
C TYR A 310 -14.51 7.59 2.22
N PRO A 311 -15.20 8.71 2.48
CA PRO A 311 -16.30 8.75 3.43
C PRO A 311 -17.42 7.76 3.10
N LYS A 312 -17.73 7.56 1.82
CA LYS A 312 -18.75 6.60 1.37
C LYS A 312 -18.34 5.14 1.61
N ILE A 313 -17.06 4.83 1.35
CA ILE A 313 -16.48 3.50 1.65
C ILE A 313 -16.57 3.25 3.15
N ARG A 314 -16.08 4.19 3.96
CA ARG A 314 -16.11 4.10 5.43
C ARG A 314 -17.52 3.86 5.96
N GLU A 315 -18.48 4.66 5.56
CA GLU A 315 -19.88 4.54 6.00
C GLU A 315 -20.45 3.16 5.65
N THR A 316 -20.23 2.69 4.42
CA THR A 316 -20.69 1.39 3.97
C THR A 316 -20.06 0.25 4.77
N LEU A 317 -18.75 0.30 5.01
CA LEU A 317 -18.05 -0.70 5.82
C LEU A 317 -18.55 -0.70 7.27
N LEU A 318 -18.71 0.47 7.90
CA LEU A 318 -19.22 0.56 9.27
C LEU A 318 -20.61 -0.03 9.42
N GLY A 319 -21.50 0.21 8.45
CA GLY A 319 -22.87 -0.33 8.45
C GLY A 319 -22.95 -1.84 8.22
N ARG A 320 -21.85 -2.51 7.82
CA ARG A 320 -21.83 -3.94 7.51
C ARG A 320 -21.07 -4.80 8.48
N GLN A 321 -20.37 -4.22 9.46
CA GLN A 321 -19.63 -5.00 10.43
C GLN A 321 -20.58 -5.83 11.29
N ARG A 322 -20.29 -7.13 11.43
CA ARG A 322 -21.05 -8.06 12.29
C ARG A 322 -20.73 -7.82 13.78
N GLN A 323 -21.57 -8.37 14.64
CA GLN A 323 -21.40 -8.26 16.09
C GLN A 323 -20.09 -8.88 16.61
N ASP A 324 -19.61 -9.94 15.93
CA ASP A 324 -18.33 -10.58 16.27
C ASP A 324 -17.11 -9.81 15.78
N GLY A 325 -17.30 -8.67 15.14
CA GLY A 325 -16.26 -7.81 14.60
C GLY A 325 -15.84 -8.13 13.17
N SER A 326 -16.32 -9.23 12.59
CA SER A 326 -16.03 -9.59 11.20
C SER A 326 -16.82 -8.78 10.18
N TRP A 327 -16.39 -8.83 8.93
CA TRP A 327 -17.20 -8.46 7.79
C TRP A 327 -17.70 -9.70 7.04
N PRO A 328 -18.92 -9.67 6.47
CA PRO A 328 -19.47 -10.78 5.67
C PRO A 328 -18.53 -11.13 4.51
N ASP A 329 -18.61 -12.38 4.04
CA ASP A 329 -17.93 -12.78 2.81
C ASP A 329 -18.35 -11.91 1.65
N GLY A 330 -17.39 -11.63 0.75
CA GLY A 330 -17.68 -10.94 -0.49
C GLY A 330 -18.44 -11.86 -1.48
N PRO A 331 -19.01 -11.28 -2.54
CA PRO A 331 -19.66 -12.03 -3.59
C PRO A 331 -18.66 -12.77 -4.50
N SER A 332 -19.16 -13.75 -5.26
CA SER A 332 -18.39 -14.46 -6.30
C SER A 332 -17.08 -15.06 -5.78
N ALA A 333 -15.95 -14.74 -6.39
CA ALA A 333 -14.65 -15.29 -6.02
C ALA A 333 -14.20 -14.92 -4.59
N GLU A 334 -14.64 -13.79 -4.04
CA GLU A 334 -14.32 -13.38 -2.66
C GLU A 334 -15.00 -14.27 -1.62
N GLN A 335 -16.10 -14.96 -1.98
CA GLN A 335 -16.76 -15.91 -1.10
C GLN A 335 -15.82 -17.06 -0.71
N SER A 336 -15.02 -17.56 -1.63
CA SER A 336 -14.05 -18.62 -1.35
C SER A 336 -12.90 -18.15 -0.45
N ALA A 337 -12.59 -16.85 -0.45
CA ALA A 337 -11.55 -16.28 0.40
C ALA A 337 -11.94 -16.19 1.89
N GLY A 338 -13.23 -16.16 2.18
CA GLY A 338 -13.77 -16.27 3.53
C GLY A 338 -13.71 -14.98 4.36
N PRO A 339 -14.26 -15.02 5.60
CA PRO A 339 -14.43 -13.81 6.42
C PRO A 339 -13.11 -13.22 6.94
N ALA A 340 -12.03 -14.00 7.03
CA ALA A 340 -10.71 -13.48 7.38
C ALA A 340 -10.17 -12.52 6.29
N TYR A 341 -10.37 -12.88 5.01
CA TYR A 341 -10.06 -12.00 3.87
C TYR A 341 -10.88 -10.71 3.93
N SER A 342 -12.22 -10.84 3.99
CA SER A 342 -13.13 -9.70 4.00
C SER A 342 -12.83 -8.73 5.15
N THR A 343 -12.57 -9.28 6.33
CA THR A 343 -12.23 -8.49 7.52
C THR A 343 -10.88 -7.79 7.37
N SER A 344 -9.86 -8.49 6.86
CA SER A 344 -8.54 -7.90 6.62
C SER A 344 -8.61 -6.74 5.63
N MET A 345 -9.30 -6.93 4.50
CA MET A 345 -9.46 -5.88 3.48
C MET A 345 -10.26 -4.68 3.98
N ALA A 346 -11.33 -4.92 4.77
CA ALA A 346 -12.11 -3.85 5.37
C ALA A 346 -11.28 -3.04 6.38
N VAL A 347 -10.52 -3.71 7.25
CA VAL A 347 -9.62 -3.04 8.21
C VAL A 347 -8.55 -2.25 7.47
N LEU A 348 -7.90 -2.83 6.45
CA LEU A 348 -6.90 -2.15 5.63
C LEU A 348 -7.47 -0.89 4.96
N ALA A 349 -8.70 -0.96 4.41
CA ALA A 349 -9.37 0.20 3.81
C ALA A 349 -9.65 1.29 4.85
N LEU A 350 -10.15 0.92 6.05
CA LEU A 350 -10.44 1.85 7.13
C LEU A 350 -9.17 2.46 7.74
N CYS A 351 -8.04 1.76 7.69
CA CYS A 351 -6.76 2.21 8.24
C CYS A 351 -5.97 3.16 7.31
N VAL A 352 -6.40 3.39 6.07
CA VAL A 352 -5.69 4.27 5.13
C VAL A 352 -5.34 5.65 5.72
N PRO A 353 -6.22 6.33 6.51
CA PRO A 353 -5.88 7.62 7.11
C PRO A 353 -4.70 7.60 8.08
N TYR A 354 -4.39 6.48 8.71
CA TYR A 354 -3.26 6.40 9.64
C TYR A 354 -1.88 6.41 8.97
N ARG A 355 -1.79 5.99 7.70
CA ARG A 355 -0.54 5.96 6.91
C ARG A 355 0.61 5.20 7.58
N TYR A 356 0.32 4.17 8.38
CA TYR A 356 1.35 3.41 9.07
C TYR A 356 2.09 2.40 8.20
N LEU A 357 1.54 2.02 7.03
CA LEU A 357 2.22 1.12 6.10
C LEU A 357 3.26 1.91 5.27
N PRO A 358 4.58 1.64 5.45
CA PRO A 358 5.66 2.40 4.82
C PRO A 358 5.60 2.43 3.29
N LEU A 359 5.15 1.35 2.67
CA LEU A 359 5.07 1.25 1.20
C LEU A 359 4.21 2.33 0.57
N TYR A 360 3.12 2.76 1.25
CA TYR A 360 2.13 3.70 0.71
C TYR A 360 2.38 5.16 1.11
N GLN A 361 3.49 5.42 1.80
CA GLN A 361 3.94 6.79 2.10
C GLN A 361 4.62 7.39 0.86
N LYS A 362 4.34 8.70 0.61
CA LYS A 362 4.99 9.50 -0.44
C LYS A 362 6.20 10.22 0.11
#